data_312b3ce6f3b55979280c5240191887e5
#
_entry.id   312b3ce6f3b55979280c5240191887e5
#
_cell.length_a   1.000
_cell.length_b   1.000
_cell.length_c   1.000
_cell.angle_alpha   90.00
_cell.angle_beta   90.00
_cell.angle_gamma   90.00
#
_symmetry.space_group_name_H-M   'P 1'
#
loop_
_entity.id
_entity.type
_entity.pdbx_description
1 polymer ?
#
loop_
_entity_poly.entity_id
_entity_poly.type
_entity_poly.pdbx_seq_one_letter_code
_entity_poly.pdbx_strand_id
1 'polypeptide(L)'
;MERKREQGGILSSVAELFDLPPDVVAGLPRLELVGNRQLYLEHHTGLLAYSDTQIDANTNFGVLRVRGQRLTLVAMTGEELRSGGSISAVEWVSC
;
A
#
# COMPACT_ATOMS: atom_id res chain seq x y z
N MET A 1 -20.16 -14.66 -12.00
CA MET A 1 -19.61 -14.20 -11.98
C MET A 1 -18.72 -14.21 -12.09
N GLU A 2 -18.53 -14.06 -12.39
CA GLU A 2 -17.71 -13.89 -12.41
C GLU A 2 -17.07 -13.28 -12.42
N ARG A 3 -16.87 -13.04 -12.33
CA ARG A 3 -16.21 -12.25 -12.30
C ARG A 3 -15.30 -12.02 -12.86
N LYS A 4 -15.17 -11.73 -13.30
CA LYS A 4 -14.38 -11.42 -13.78
C LYS A 4 -13.58 -10.89 -13.82
N ARG A 5 -13.47 -10.69 -13.68
CA ARG A 5 -12.77 -10.06 -13.67
C ARG A 5 -11.76 -9.89 -14.02
N GLU A 6 -11.40 -9.76 -14.33
CA GLU A 6 -10.52 -9.50 -14.50
C GLU A 6 -9.89 -8.92 -14.88
N GLN A 7 -9.62 -8.57 -15.15
CA GLN A 7 -8.99 -7.98 -15.58
C GLN A 7 -8.69 -6.88 -15.90
N GLY A 8 -8.83 -6.44 -16.60
CA GLY A 8 -8.57 -5.20 -17.21
C GLY A 8 -7.55 -4.44 -16.44
N GLY A 9 -7.16 -3.30 -16.75
CA GLY A 9 -6.32 -2.53 -15.87
C GLY A 9 -7.00 -2.36 -14.52
N ILE A 10 -6.27 -2.65 -13.46
CA ILE A 10 -6.84 -2.54 -12.11
C ILE A 10 -7.31 -1.12 -11.84
N LEU A 11 -6.50 -0.14 -12.24
CA LEU A 11 -6.87 1.26 -12.03
C LEU A 11 -8.15 1.63 -12.76
N SER A 12 -8.29 1.14 -13.98
CA SER A 12 -9.49 1.43 -14.75
C SER A 12 -10.72 0.84 -14.08
N SER A 13 -10.59 -0.41 -13.59
CA SER A 13 -11.70 -1.07 -12.90
C SER A 13 -12.08 -0.35 -11.62
N VAL A 14 -11.10 0.10 -10.85
CA VAL A 14 -11.37 0.81 -9.61
C VAL A 14 -12.04 2.15 -9.90
N ALA A 15 -11.55 2.88 -10.91
CA ALA A 15 -12.15 4.16 -11.25
C ALA A 15 -13.61 4.00 -11.67
N GLU A 16 -13.89 2.97 -12.47
CA GLU A 16 -15.26 2.71 -12.90
C GLU A 16 -16.15 2.32 -11.73
N LEU A 17 -15.63 1.49 -10.83
CA LEU A 17 -16.42 1.00 -9.72
C LEU A 17 -16.84 2.11 -8.78
N PHE A 18 -15.95 3.05 -8.53
CA PHE A 18 -16.22 4.13 -7.58
C PHE A 18 -16.58 5.45 -8.26
N ASP A 19 -16.66 5.45 -9.58
CA ASP A 19 -17.02 6.65 -10.33
C ASP A 19 -16.06 7.81 -10.04
N LEU A 20 -14.77 7.49 -9.95
CA LEU A 20 -13.73 8.47 -9.66
C LEU A 20 -12.96 8.80 -10.92
N PRO A 21 -12.52 10.05 -11.07
CA PRO A 21 -11.63 10.40 -12.18
C PRO A 21 -10.34 9.60 -12.10
N PRO A 22 -9.79 9.18 -13.24
CA PRO A 22 -8.56 8.38 -13.22
C PRO A 22 -7.39 9.06 -12.53
N ASP A 23 -7.28 10.38 -12.62
CA ASP A 23 -6.18 11.08 -11.96
C ASP A 23 -6.31 11.04 -10.44
N VAL A 24 -7.54 11.01 -9.91
CA VAL A 24 -7.74 10.85 -8.48
C VAL A 24 -7.31 9.45 -8.05
N VAL A 25 -7.75 8.44 -8.82
CA VAL A 25 -7.36 7.06 -8.51
C VAL A 25 -5.85 6.87 -8.61
N ALA A 26 -5.23 7.47 -9.62
CA ALA A 26 -3.80 7.34 -9.83
C ALA A 26 -3.00 8.02 -8.72
N GLY A 27 -3.57 9.01 -8.04
CA GLY A 27 -2.92 9.68 -6.93
C GLY A 27 -3.05 8.97 -5.61
N LEU A 28 -3.89 7.94 -5.53
CA LEU A 28 -4.06 7.17 -4.30
C LEU A 28 -2.89 6.24 -4.08
N PRO A 29 -2.57 5.93 -2.83
CA PRO A 29 -1.53 4.95 -2.57
C PRO A 29 -1.95 3.58 -3.07
N ARG A 30 -0.99 2.86 -3.63
CA ARG A 30 -1.22 1.52 -4.13
C ARG A 30 -0.41 0.54 -3.29
N LEU A 31 -1.09 -0.43 -2.72
CA LEU A 31 -0.50 -1.41 -1.83
C LEU A 31 -0.55 -2.78 -2.46
N GLU A 32 0.57 -3.46 -2.42
CA GLU A 32 0.65 -4.82 -2.94
C GLU A 32 1.34 -5.70 -1.91
N LEU A 33 0.72 -6.85 -1.63
CA LEU A 33 1.28 -7.83 -0.71
C LEU A 33 1.61 -9.09 -1.45
N VAL A 34 2.76 -9.66 -1.13
CA VAL A 34 3.14 -10.98 -1.64
C VAL A 34 3.16 -11.90 -0.43
N GLY A 35 2.07 -12.64 -0.25
CA GLY A 35 1.88 -13.43 0.95
C GLY A 35 1.94 -12.53 2.16
N ASN A 36 2.58 -13.01 3.22
CA ASN A 36 2.84 -12.20 4.40
C ASN A 36 4.33 -11.85 4.53
N ARG A 37 5.05 -11.88 3.41
CA ARG A 37 6.51 -11.74 3.45
C ARG A 37 7.01 -10.46 2.82
N GLN A 38 6.26 -9.87 1.91
CA GLN A 38 6.69 -8.66 1.22
C GLN A 38 5.54 -7.72 1.06
N LEU A 39 5.86 -6.44 1.14
CA LEU A 39 4.89 -5.37 0.96
C LEU A 39 5.51 -4.32 0.04
N TYR A 40 4.71 -3.85 -0.90
CA TYR A 40 5.12 -2.81 -1.81
C TYR A 40 4.06 -1.70 -1.76
N LEU A 41 4.52 -0.47 -1.50
CA LEU A 41 3.64 0.68 -1.39
C LEU A 41 4.10 1.74 -2.36
N GLU A 42 3.18 2.23 -3.18
CA GLU A 42 3.42 3.36 -4.09
C GLU A 42 2.68 4.58 -3.58
N HIS A 43 3.26 5.74 -3.89
CA HIS A 43 2.65 7.04 -3.59
C HIS A 43 2.57 7.31 -2.10
N HIS A 44 3.59 6.90 -1.37
CA HIS A 44 3.74 7.37 -0.01
C HIS A 44 4.33 8.78 -0.03
N THR A 45 4.14 9.53 1.04
CA THR A 45 4.66 10.87 1.16
C THR A 45 5.71 10.99 2.25
N GLY A 46 6.06 9.89 2.87
CA GLY A 46 7.13 9.89 3.87
C GLY A 46 6.99 8.77 4.84
N LEU A 47 8.10 8.41 5.46
CA LEU A 47 8.15 7.39 6.48
C LEU A 47 8.04 8.08 7.83
N LEU A 48 7.05 7.69 8.63
CA LEU A 48 6.80 8.31 9.91
C LEU A 48 7.50 7.58 11.05
N ALA A 49 7.53 6.25 10.97
CA ALA A 49 8.12 5.44 12.02
C ALA A 49 8.57 4.12 11.43
N TYR A 50 9.65 3.59 11.98
CA TYR A 50 10.18 2.33 11.50
C TYR A 50 10.82 1.58 12.66
N SER A 51 10.39 0.36 12.85
CA SER A 51 11.05 -0.58 13.76
C SER A 51 10.89 -1.97 13.16
N ASP A 52 11.45 -2.98 13.81
CA ASP A 52 11.32 -4.33 13.30
C ASP A 52 9.95 -4.93 13.56
N THR A 53 9.08 -4.22 14.27
CA THR A 53 7.73 -4.70 14.55
C THR A 53 6.64 -3.79 13.98
N GLN A 54 6.99 -2.59 13.53
CA GLN A 54 5.98 -1.67 13.02
C GLN A 54 6.62 -0.67 12.07
N ILE A 55 5.92 -0.43 10.96
CA ILE A 55 6.32 0.58 9.99
C ILE A 55 5.09 1.44 9.72
N ASP A 56 5.25 2.75 9.86
CA ASP A 56 4.18 3.70 9.56
C ASP A 56 4.62 4.59 8.41
N ALA A 57 3.86 4.57 7.34
CA ALA A 57 4.14 5.38 6.15
C ALA A 57 2.98 6.31 5.91
N ASN A 58 3.31 7.58 5.68
CA ASN A 58 2.29 8.57 5.40
C ASN A 58 1.89 8.52 3.93
N THR A 59 0.62 8.75 3.66
CA THR A 59 0.11 8.84 2.29
C THR A 59 -0.94 9.92 2.24
N ASN A 60 -1.40 10.23 1.04
CA ASN A 60 -2.50 11.19 0.87
C ASN A 60 -3.82 10.68 1.42
N PHE A 61 -3.92 9.38 1.59
CA PHE A 61 -5.14 8.74 2.09
C PHE A 61 -5.15 8.63 3.61
N GLY A 62 -3.97 8.58 4.22
CA GLY A 62 -3.83 8.37 5.65
C GLY A 62 -2.52 7.67 5.91
N VAL A 63 -2.35 7.19 7.13
CA VAL A 63 -1.14 6.48 7.51
C VAL A 63 -1.36 5.00 7.31
N LEU A 64 -0.46 4.38 6.56
CA LEU A 64 -0.46 2.93 6.43
C LEU A 64 0.43 2.36 7.53
N ARG A 65 -0.16 1.52 8.38
CA ARG A 65 0.58 0.88 9.47
C ARG A 65 0.76 -0.59 9.17
N VAL A 66 1.99 -1.02 9.17
CA VAL A 66 2.37 -2.42 8.95
C VAL A 66 2.90 -2.95 10.27
N ARG A 67 2.37 -4.08 10.71
CA ARG A 67 2.83 -4.73 11.93
C ARG A 67 3.32 -6.12 11.62
N GLY A 68 4.32 -6.54 12.35
CA GLY A 68 4.87 -7.87 12.15
C GLY A 68 6.09 -8.10 12.99
N GLN A 69 6.98 -8.95 12.48
CA GLN A 69 8.22 -9.26 13.15
C GLN A 69 9.33 -9.28 12.14
N ARG A 70 10.51 -8.83 12.56
CA ARG A 70 11.68 -8.74 11.71
C ARG A 70 11.40 -7.96 10.43
N LEU A 71 10.63 -6.90 10.58
CA LEU A 71 10.32 -6.05 9.44
C LEU A 71 11.57 -5.27 9.05
N THR A 72 11.82 -5.20 7.74
CA THR A 72 12.96 -4.46 7.22
C THR A 72 12.50 -3.61 6.06
N LEU A 73 13.16 -2.48 5.87
CA LEU A 73 12.99 -1.70 4.66
C LEU A 73 13.96 -2.23 3.63
N VAL A 74 13.42 -2.80 2.57
CA VAL A 74 14.23 -3.36 1.51
C VAL A 74 14.69 -2.26 0.56
N ALA A 75 13.78 -1.32 0.27
CA ALA A 75 14.09 -0.20 -0.61
C ALA A 75 13.07 0.91 -0.36
N MET A 76 13.51 2.15 -0.53
CA MET A 76 12.61 3.29 -0.41
C MET A 76 13.09 4.41 -1.31
N THR A 77 12.16 4.98 -2.05
CA THR A 77 12.39 6.20 -2.82
C THR A 77 11.41 7.26 -2.34
N GLY A 78 11.37 8.40 -3.01
CA GLY A 78 10.41 9.44 -2.65
C GLY A 78 8.97 9.04 -2.82
N GLU A 79 8.70 8.01 -3.61
CA GLU A 79 7.33 7.59 -3.90
C GLU A 79 7.07 6.13 -3.62
N GLU A 80 8.09 5.30 -3.53
CA GLU A 80 7.94 3.86 -3.41
C GLU A 80 8.62 3.35 -2.17
N LEU A 81 8.04 2.32 -1.58
CA LEU A 81 8.57 1.71 -0.38
C LEU A 81 8.37 0.20 -0.48
N ARG A 82 9.43 -0.55 -0.21
CA ARG A 82 9.37 -2.01 -0.15
C ARG A 82 9.82 -2.46 1.21
N SER A 83 9.06 -3.36 1.78
CA SER A 83 9.33 -3.91 3.09
C SER A 83 9.27 -5.42 3.04
N GLY A 84 10.11 -6.06 3.85
CA GLY A 84 10.11 -7.50 3.99
C GLY A 84 10.00 -7.88 5.44
N GLY A 85 9.87 -9.17 5.69
CA GLY A 85 9.77 -9.70 7.04
C GLY A 85 8.54 -10.56 7.19
N SER A 86 8.10 -10.73 8.41
CA SER A 86 6.88 -11.48 8.71
C SER A 86 5.78 -10.49 9.03
N ILE A 87 4.87 -10.30 8.10
CA ILE A 87 3.81 -9.30 8.21
C ILE A 87 2.60 -9.95 8.83
N SER A 88 2.13 -9.39 9.94
CA SER A 88 0.95 -9.93 10.62
C SER A 88 -0.29 -9.08 10.42
N ALA A 89 -0.14 -7.78 10.13
CA ALA A 89 -1.29 -6.92 9.95
C ALA A 89 -0.90 -5.70 9.12
N VAL A 90 -1.85 -5.22 8.36
CA VAL A 90 -1.72 -3.97 7.60
C VAL A 90 -3.02 -3.22 7.81
N GLU A 91 -2.92 -1.95 8.19
CA GLU A 91 -4.12 -1.18 8.47
C GLU A 91 -3.92 0.29 8.12
N TRP A 92 -5.02 0.94 7.82
CA TRP A 92 -5.03 2.38 7.61
C TRP A 92 -5.39 3.05 8.92
N VAL A 93 -4.59 4.04 9.29
CA VAL A 93 -4.80 4.78 10.53
C VAL A 93 -5.14 6.21 10.17
N SER A 94 -6.27 6.68 10.65
CA SER A 94 -6.67 8.06 10.43
C SER A 94 -5.88 8.98 11.35
N CYS A 95 -5.55 10.14 10.84
CA CYS A 95 -4.91 11.16 11.67
C CYS A 95 -5.94 12.02 12.35
#